data_700ba92432bba422779e0805df8966b1
#
_entry.id   700ba92432bba422779e0805df8966b1
#
_cell.length_a   1.000
_cell.length_b   1.000
_cell.length_c   1.000
_cell.angle_alpha   90.00
_cell.angle_beta   90.00
_cell.angle_gamma   90.00
#
_symmetry.space_group_name_H-M   'P 1'
#
loop_
_entity.id
_entity.type
_entity.pdbx_description
1 polymer ?
#
loop_
_entity_poly.entity_id
_entity_poly.type
_entity_poly.pdbx_seq_one_letter_code
_entity_poly.pdbx_strand_id
1 'polypeptide(L)' 'MKCKIGQTVKVKNGVLCPDDSEFNLSGWMGRIIELDENDEPTVGIEFDSITLKNMPEKYVKKSEQEGLDWSRIYLDVNDV' A
#
# COMPACT_ATOMS: atom_id res chain seq x y z
N MET A 1 7.15 -3.29 17.64
CA MET A 1 6.59 -2.74 16.40
C MET A 1 5.29 -2.02 16.67
N LYS A 2 5.07 -0.86 16.07
CA LYS A 2 3.89 -0.03 16.34
C LYS A 2 2.65 -0.47 15.59
N CYS A 3 2.81 -1.27 14.53
CA CYS A 3 1.72 -1.69 13.66
C CYS A 3 1.15 -3.04 14.11
N LYS A 4 -0.16 -3.20 13.92
CA LYS A 4 -0.89 -4.44 14.25
C LYS A 4 -1.79 -4.84 13.11
N ILE A 5 -1.99 -6.14 12.91
CA ILE A 5 -2.96 -6.66 11.95
C ILE A 5 -4.36 -6.14 12.32
N GLY A 6 -5.08 -5.65 11.34
CA GLY A 6 -6.40 -5.04 11.51
C GLY A 6 -6.38 -3.54 11.75
N GLN A 7 -5.19 -2.96 11.97
CA GLN A 7 -5.06 -1.52 12.17
C GLN A 7 -5.26 -0.76 10.86
N THR A 8 -6.03 0.33 10.91
CA THR A 8 -6.14 1.25 9.78
C THR A 8 -4.91 2.16 9.74
N VAL A 9 -4.31 2.28 8.57
CA VAL A 9 -3.13 3.12 8.37
C VAL A 9 -3.30 4.01 7.15
N LYS A 10 -2.52 5.09 7.12
CA LYS A 10 -2.47 6.03 6.02
C LYS A 10 -1.03 6.13 5.54
N VAL A 11 -0.82 6.02 4.23
CA VAL A 11 0.52 6.14 3.64
C VAL A 11 1.03 7.57 3.84
N LYS A 12 2.27 7.69 4.29
CA LYS A 12 2.91 8.99 4.54
C LYS A 12 3.11 9.77 3.24
N ASN A 13 3.26 11.08 3.37
CA ASN A 13 3.55 11.95 2.24
C ASN A 13 4.89 11.59 1.60
N GLY A 14 4.94 11.65 0.28
CA GLY A 14 6.17 11.42 -0.48
C GLY A 14 6.48 9.94 -0.73
N VAL A 15 5.66 9.02 -0.26
CA VAL A 15 5.86 7.59 -0.53
C VAL A 15 5.42 7.27 -1.95
N LEU A 16 6.33 6.69 -2.72
CA LEU A 16 6.08 6.25 -4.09
C LEU A 16 5.85 4.74 -4.11
N CYS A 17 5.10 4.29 -5.13
CA CYS A 17 4.89 2.86 -5.31
C CYS A 17 6.23 2.15 -5.51
N PRO A 18 6.56 1.10 -4.74
CA PRO A 18 7.83 0.39 -4.89
C PRO A 18 7.98 -0.31 -6.24
N ASP A 19 6.87 -0.67 -6.88
CA ASP A 19 6.88 -1.31 -8.19
C ASP A 19 6.92 -0.30 -9.33
N ASP A 20 6.49 0.93 -9.09
CA ASP A 20 6.43 1.98 -10.11
C ASP A 20 6.45 3.36 -9.46
N SER A 21 7.61 4.00 -9.46
CA SER A 21 7.81 5.32 -8.85
C SER A 21 7.02 6.45 -9.52
N GLU A 22 6.36 6.18 -10.65
CA GLU A 22 5.45 7.13 -11.29
C GLU A 22 4.22 7.43 -10.42
N PHE A 23 3.83 6.49 -9.57
CA PHE A 23 2.65 6.61 -8.73
C PHE A 23 3.02 7.04 -7.32
N ASN A 24 2.39 8.12 -6.87
CA ASN A 24 2.53 8.64 -5.52
C ASN A 24 1.40 8.09 -4.64
N LEU A 25 1.76 7.36 -3.60
CA LEU A 25 0.80 6.70 -2.72
C LEU A 25 0.40 7.57 -1.52
N SER A 26 0.87 8.82 -1.45
CA SER A 26 0.61 9.70 -0.31
C SER A 26 -0.88 9.81 0.00
N GLY A 27 -1.24 9.55 1.25
CA GLY A 27 -2.62 9.68 1.72
C GLY A 27 -3.53 8.51 1.42
N TRP A 28 -3.06 7.50 0.73
CA TRP A 28 -3.85 6.29 0.51
C TRP A 28 -4.03 5.56 1.85
N MET A 29 -5.21 5.01 2.07
CA MET A 29 -5.58 4.39 3.33
C MET A 29 -5.99 2.94 3.16
N GLY A 30 -5.74 2.15 4.18
CA GLY A 30 -6.11 0.76 4.19
C GLY A 30 -5.92 0.13 5.56
N ARG A 31 -6.07 -1.17 5.59
CA ARG A 31 -5.94 -1.98 6.80
C ARG A 31 -4.74 -2.89 6.67
N ILE A 32 -3.99 -3.02 7.74
CA ILE A 32 -2.87 -3.97 7.79
C ILE A 32 -3.43 -5.39 7.85
N ILE A 33 -3.06 -6.20 6.87
CA ILE A 33 -3.47 -7.61 6.79
C ILE A 33 -2.32 -8.57 7.00
N GLU A 34 -1.08 -8.08 6.95
CA GLU A 34 0.10 -8.89 7.12
C GLU A 34 1.23 -8.08 7.73
N LEU A 35 2.02 -8.69 8.57
CA LEU A 35 3.22 -8.11 9.18
C LEU A 35 4.40 -9.05 8.94
N ASP A 36 5.52 -8.48 8.49
CA ASP A 36 6.77 -9.20 8.37
C ASP A 36 7.79 -8.48 9.26
N GLU A 37 8.20 -9.12 10.34
CA GLU A 37 9.06 -8.53 11.37
C GLU A 37 10.53 -8.98 11.23
N ASN A 38 11.02 -9.10 10.01
CA ASN A 38 12.44 -9.37 9.76
C ASN A 38 13.29 -8.11 9.94
N ASP A 39 14.56 -8.15 9.48
CA ASP A 39 15.50 -7.01 9.60
C ASP A 39 14.98 -5.75 8.90
N GLU A 40 14.17 -5.91 7.86
CA GLU A 40 13.51 -4.80 7.17
C GLU A 40 11.99 -4.98 7.32
N PRO A 41 11.40 -4.54 8.45
CA PRO A 41 9.98 -4.78 8.70
C PRO A 41 9.09 -4.18 7.64
N THR A 42 8.19 -4.99 7.09
CA THR A 42 7.21 -4.57 6.09
C THR A 42 5.79 -4.86 6.56
N VAL A 43 4.85 -4.12 5.98
CA VAL A 43 3.43 -4.31 6.23
C VAL A 43 2.72 -4.56 4.91
N GLY A 44 1.81 -5.52 4.90
CA GLY A 44 0.88 -5.73 3.80
C GLY A 44 -0.40 -4.97 4.10
N ILE A 45 -0.81 -4.12 3.17
CA ILE A 45 -1.98 -3.25 3.32
C ILE A 45 -3.02 -3.61 2.26
N GLU A 46 -4.27 -3.78 2.71
CA GLU A 46 -5.41 -3.87 1.81
C GLU A 46 -6.11 -2.52 1.82
N PHE A 47 -6.16 -1.86 0.67
CA PHE A 47 -6.75 -0.53 0.56
C PHE A 47 -8.25 -0.54 0.88
N ASP A 48 -8.72 0.53 1.51
CA ASP A 48 -10.14 0.68 1.82
C ASP A 48 -10.95 1.02 0.55
N SER A 49 -12.28 0.95 0.67
CA SER A 49 -13.17 1.16 -0.48
C SER A 49 -13.07 2.57 -1.06
N ILE A 50 -12.81 3.56 -0.23
CA ILE A 50 -12.67 4.95 -0.68
C ILE A 50 -11.39 5.10 -1.50
N THR A 51 -10.28 4.54 -1.03
CA THR A 51 -9.01 4.56 -1.74
C THR A 51 -9.11 3.82 -3.07
N LEU A 52 -9.72 2.65 -3.07
CA LEU A 52 -9.94 1.88 -4.30
C LEU A 52 -10.78 2.64 -5.32
N LYS A 53 -11.82 3.32 -4.87
CA LYS A 53 -12.69 4.12 -5.73
C LYS A 53 -11.97 5.29 -6.38
N ASN A 54 -11.04 5.91 -5.66
CA ASN A 54 -10.28 7.07 -6.12
C ASN A 54 -8.94 6.71 -6.78
N MET A 55 -8.63 5.42 -6.85
CA MET A 55 -7.39 4.94 -7.43
C MET A 55 -7.30 5.30 -8.92
N PRO A 56 -6.15 5.81 -9.39
CA PRO A 56 -5.97 6.14 -10.80
C PRO A 56 -6.18 4.91 -11.68
N GLU A 57 -6.97 5.05 -12.74
CA GLU A 57 -7.22 3.96 -13.68
C GLU A 57 -5.92 3.42 -14.29
N LYS A 58 -4.98 4.31 -14.56
CA LYS A 58 -3.67 3.96 -15.08
C LYS A 58 -2.93 3.00 -14.15
N TYR A 59 -3.02 3.23 -12.84
CA TYR A 59 -2.42 2.35 -11.84
C TYR A 59 -3.06 0.96 -11.87
N VAL A 60 -4.38 0.90 -11.90
CA VAL A 60 -5.14 -0.36 -11.95
C VAL A 60 -4.77 -1.16 -13.19
N LYS A 61 -4.80 -0.52 -14.36
CA LYS A 61 -4.47 -1.17 -15.63
C LYS A 61 -3.05 -1.69 -15.67
N LYS A 62 -2.10 -0.92 -15.19
CA LYS A 62 -0.70 -1.33 -15.17
C LYS A 62 -0.48 -2.52 -14.25
N SER A 63 -1.10 -2.51 -13.07
CA SER A 63 -1.03 -3.63 -12.14
C SER A 63 -1.62 -4.91 -12.74
N GLU A 64 -2.76 -4.81 -13.42
CA GLU A 64 -3.37 -5.95 -14.10
C GLU A 64 -2.46 -6.52 -15.20
N GLN A 65 -1.82 -5.66 -15.98
CA GLN A 65 -0.89 -6.08 -17.02
C GLN A 65 0.32 -6.83 -16.46
N GLU A 66 0.75 -6.47 -15.26
CA GLU A 66 1.88 -7.10 -14.59
C GLU A 66 1.47 -8.30 -13.72
N GLY A 67 0.19 -8.61 -13.67
CA GLY A 67 -0.32 -9.70 -12.83
C GLY A 67 -0.32 -9.40 -11.34
N LEU A 68 -0.28 -8.13 -10.97
CA LEU A 68 -0.27 -7.70 -9.58
C LEU A 68 -1.68 -7.41 -9.07
N ASP A 69 -1.87 -7.59 -7.75
CA ASP A 69 -3.12 -7.23 -7.10
C ASP A 69 -3.08 -5.75 -6.71
N TRP A 70 -3.81 -4.91 -7.44
CA TRP A 70 -3.85 -3.47 -7.20
C TRP A 70 -4.59 -3.09 -5.91
N SER A 71 -5.33 -4.01 -5.29
CA SER A 71 -6.03 -3.74 -4.03
C SER A 71 -5.14 -3.85 -2.80
N ARG A 72 -3.93 -4.37 -2.95
CA ARG A 72 -2.98 -4.62 -1.86
C ARG A 72 -1.60 -4.11 -2.21
N ILE A 73 -0.83 -3.76 -1.18
CA ILE A 73 0.56 -3.36 -1.36
C ILE A 73 1.38 -3.74 -0.13
N TYR A 74 2.68 -3.99 -0.34
CA TYR A 74 3.63 -4.20 0.73
C TYR A 74 4.56 -3.00 0.80
N LEU A 75 4.62 -2.36 1.97
CA LEU A 75 5.42 -1.18 2.20
C LEU A 75 6.30 -1.36 3.44
N ASP A 76 7.37 -0.56 3.53
CA ASP A 76 8.16 -0.46 4.74
C ASP A 76 7.26 0.07 5.87
N VAL A 77 7.44 -0.47 7.07
CA VAL A 77 6.65 -0.07 8.25
C VAL A 77 6.78 1.44 8.53
N ASN A 78 7.87 2.06 8.11
CA ASN A 78 8.10 3.49 8.33
C ASN A 78 7.36 4.38 7.31
N ASP A 79 6.74 3.79 6.28
CA ASP A 79 6.03 4.53 5.25
C ASP A 79 4.53 4.69 5.53
N VAL A 80 4.09 4.19 6.66
CA VAL A 80 2.68 4.27 7.08
C VAL A 80 2.49 4.87 8.46
#